data_8515d8db8c2b5386785de59b30608c81
#
_entry.id   8515d8db8c2b5386785de59b30608c81
#
_cell.length_a   1.000
_cell.length_b   1.000
_cell.length_c   1.000
_cell.angle_alpha   90.00
_cell.angle_beta   90.00
_cell.angle_gamma   90.00
#
_symmetry.space_group_name_H-M   'P 1'
#
loop_
_entity.id
_entity.type
_entity.pdbx_description
1 polymer ?
#
loop_
_entity_poly.entity_id
_entity_poly.type
_entity_poly.pdbx_seq_one_letter_code
_entity_poly.pdbx_strand_id
1 'polypeptide(L)'
;MPNNKNNKLILMSGPCVIESEEQLKRIAEGIANIAQNPKIDFYFKASFDKANRTSLEAYRGPGLDKGLKMLESIKKDFGYKIITDIHESHQAKPIAQVADIIQIPAFLCRQTDLVVEVAKTDSIINIKKGQFMNPKDMRYSVLKALKTREKSIKEASFTQSLKHKVWLTERGASFGYGNLVVDMRSLVIMREFAPVIFDATHSVQMPGAAGGKSGGDSSFVPYLARAAAAVGVDGFFMETHYDPANALSDGANMIALNKLEGLIEEILAIRESLKS
;
A
#
# COMPACT_ATOMS: atom_id res chain seq x y z
N MET A 1 12.26 2.70 -20.07
CA MET A 1 11.79 2.12 -18.80
C MET A 1 11.21 0.74 -19.09
N PRO A 2 11.44 -0.32 -18.29
CA PRO A 2 10.80 -1.62 -18.53
C PRO A 2 9.29 -1.45 -18.38
N ASN A 3 8.56 -1.68 -19.46
CA ASN A 3 7.11 -1.53 -19.52
C ASN A 3 6.43 -2.64 -18.73
N ASN A 4 5.59 -2.28 -17.78
CA ASN A 4 4.52 -3.16 -17.30
C ASN A 4 3.64 -3.49 -18.55
N LYS A 5 3.49 -4.76 -18.91
CA LYS A 5 2.85 -5.19 -20.18
C LYS A 5 1.45 -4.60 -20.44
N ASN A 6 0.79 -4.06 -19.45
CA ASN A 6 -0.55 -3.49 -19.56
C ASN A 6 -0.62 -1.96 -19.44
N ASN A 7 0.49 -1.27 -19.17
CA ASN A 7 0.56 0.21 -19.07
C ASN A 7 -0.48 0.87 -18.12
N LYS A 8 -1.21 0.07 -17.33
CA LYS A 8 -2.18 0.56 -16.37
C LYS A 8 -1.49 1.04 -15.10
N LEU A 9 -2.03 2.10 -14.49
CA LEU A 9 -1.63 2.56 -13.17
C LEU A 9 -2.16 1.59 -12.11
N ILE A 10 -1.31 1.01 -11.30
CA ILE A 10 -1.74 0.25 -10.12
C ILE A 10 -2.24 1.25 -9.07
N LEU A 11 -3.47 1.09 -8.61
CA LEU A 11 -4.02 1.90 -7.53
C LEU A 11 -4.55 1.02 -6.40
N MET A 12 -3.96 1.19 -5.23
CA MET A 12 -4.40 0.58 -3.98
C MET A 12 -5.07 1.67 -3.15
N SER A 13 -6.40 1.62 -2.98
CA SER A 13 -7.13 2.65 -2.25
C SER A 13 -8.33 2.10 -1.50
N GLY A 14 -8.67 2.74 -0.38
CA GLY A 14 -9.75 2.41 0.52
C GLY A 14 -9.47 2.99 1.91
N PRO A 15 -10.22 2.60 2.96
CA PRO A 15 -10.00 3.13 4.31
C PRO A 15 -8.72 2.58 4.94
N CYS A 16 -8.21 3.30 5.93
CA CYS A 16 -7.06 2.86 6.71
C CYS A 16 -7.35 1.52 7.43
N VAL A 17 -8.49 1.45 8.12
CA VAL A 17 -8.95 0.29 8.90
C VAL A 17 -10.43 0.04 8.62
N ILE A 18 -10.86 -1.20 8.75
CA ILE A 18 -12.27 -1.57 8.71
C ILE A 18 -12.93 -1.09 10.00
N GLU A 19 -13.86 -0.15 9.90
CA GLU A 19 -14.65 0.35 11.03
C GLU A 19 -16.01 -0.36 11.11
N SER A 20 -16.67 -0.53 9.95
CA SER A 20 -17.94 -1.25 9.80
C SER A 20 -18.16 -1.71 8.36
N GLU A 21 -19.13 -2.60 8.13
CA GLU A 21 -19.54 -2.97 6.77
C GLU A 21 -20.09 -1.78 5.99
N GLU A 22 -20.86 -0.92 6.66
CA GLU A 22 -21.43 0.29 6.05
C GLU A 22 -20.33 1.24 5.58
N GLN A 23 -19.30 1.48 6.42
CA GLN A 23 -18.15 2.28 6.03
C GLN A 23 -17.48 1.71 4.78
N LEU A 24 -17.19 0.38 4.75
CA LEU A 24 -16.55 -0.25 3.60
C LEU A 24 -17.40 -0.07 2.34
N LYS A 25 -18.69 -0.36 2.38
CA LYS A 25 -19.59 -0.24 1.23
C LYS A 25 -19.66 1.19 0.73
N ARG A 26 -19.85 2.16 1.62
CA ARG A 26 -19.90 3.59 1.26
C ARG A 26 -18.60 4.06 0.57
N ILE A 27 -17.45 3.61 1.05
CA ILE A 27 -16.18 3.95 0.41
C ILE A 27 -16.02 3.21 -0.93
N ALA A 28 -16.39 1.92 -1.00
CA ALA A 28 -16.33 1.14 -2.23
C ALA A 28 -17.24 1.74 -3.34
N GLU A 29 -18.43 2.19 -3.00
CA GLU A 29 -19.32 2.92 -3.89
C GLU A 29 -18.71 4.23 -4.37
N GLY A 30 -18.14 5.02 -3.46
CA GLY A 30 -17.52 6.31 -3.79
C GLY A 30 -16.27 6.22 -4.66
N ILE A 31 -15.62 5.04 -4.72
CA ILE A 31 -14.45 4.79 -5.59
C ILE A 31 -14.85 4.20 -6.95
N ALA A 32 -16.11 3.87 -7.18
CA ALA A 32 -16.53 3.06 -8.32
C ALA A 32 -16.08 3.64 -9.68
N ASN A 33 -16.17 4.94 -9.91
CA ASN A 33 -15.70 5.57 -11.14
C ASN A 33 -14.20 5.35 -11.38
N ILE A 34 -13.40 5.49 -10.32
CA ILE A 34 -11.94 5.27 -10.38
C ILE A 34 -11.64 3.81 -10.68
N ALA A 35 -12.33 2.88 -10.00
CA ALA A 35 -12.11 1.44 -10.16
C ALA A 35 -12.48 0.94 -11.56
N GLN A 36 -13.46 1.57 -12.23
CA GLN A 36 -13.90 1.25 -13.59
C GLN A 36 -13.05 1.91 -14.69
N ASN A 37 -12.12 2.82 -14.32
CA ASN A 37 -11.28 3.50 -15.30
C ASN A 37 -10.34 2.49 -15.98
N PRO A 38 -10.39 2.34 -17.34
CA PRO A 38 -9.60 1.35 -18.06
C PRO A 38 -8.08 1.57 -17.97
N LYS A 39 -7.63 2.76 -17.58
CA LYS A 39 -6.21 3.09 -17.37
C LYS A 39 -5.70 2.65 -15.99
N ILE A 40 -6.58 2.15 -15.10
CA ILE A 40 -6.25 1.78 -13.71
C ILE A 40 -6.38 0.27 -13.52
N ASP A 41 -5.44 -0.30 -12.76
CA ASP A 41 -5.53 -1.63 -12.16
C ASP A 41 -5.80 -1.44 -10.66
N PHE A 42 -7.07 -1.54 -10.29
CA PHE A 42 -7.57 -1.14 -8.97
C PHE A 42 -7.56 -2.30 -7.97
N TYR A 43 -7.17 -1.99 -6.72
CA TYR A 43 -7.22 -2.88 -5.57
C TYR A 43 -7.83 -2.13 -4.37
N PHE A 44 -8.93 -2.67 -3.83
CA PHE A 44 -9.57 -2.11 -2.65
C PHE A 44 -8.78 -2.48 -1.40
N LYS A 45 -8.33 -1.47 -0.66
CA LYS A 45 -7.49 -1.67 0.52
C LYS A 45 -8.26 -1.38 1.81
N ALA A 46 -8.20 -2.31 2.76
CA ALA A 46 -8.52 -2.03 4.16
C ALA A 46 -7.77 -2.99 5.08
N SER A 47 -7.42 -2.53 6.28
CA SER A 47 -6.80 -3.37 7.31
C SER A 47 -7.85 -3.98 8.24
N PHE A 48 -7.75 -5.26 8.52
CA PHE A 48 -8.58 -5.94 9.52
C PHE A 48 -8.07 -5.73 10.96
N ASP A 49 -6.81 -5.35 11.11
CA ASP A 49 -6.18 -5.03 12.39
C ASP A 49 -5.10 -3.95 12.20
N LYS A 50 -4.89 -3.15 13.20
CA LYS A 50 -3.78 -2.20 13.36
C LYS A 50 -2.92 -2.63 14.54
N ALA A 51 -2.03 -3.62 14.30
CA ALA A 51 -1.27 -4.29 15.37
C ALA A 51 -0.20 -3.43 16.04
N ASN A 52 0.18 -2.29 15.45
CA ASN A 52 1.28 -1.42 15.91
C ASN A 52 0.82 -0.05 16.41
N ARG A 53 -0.35 0.02 17.06
CA ARG A 53 -0.85 1.26 17.66
C ARG A 53 0.06 1.80 18.76
N THR A 54 0.18 3.12 18.84
CA THR A 54 0.92 3.78 19.91
C THR A 54 0.21 3.65 21.27
N SER A 55 -1.13 3.74 21.29
CA SER A 55 -1.94 3.57 22.52
C SER A 55 -2.60 2.20 22.53
N LEU A 56 -2.61 1.55 23.70
CA LEU A 56 -3.31 0.28 23.93
C LEU A 56 -4.82 0.41 23.68
N GLU A 57 -5.41 1.55 24.02
CA GLU A 57 -6.84 1.84 23.89
C GLU A 57 -7.27 2.24 22.47
N ALA A 58 -6.32 2.37 21.55
CA ALA A 58 -6.65 2.78 20.18
C ALA A 58 -7.42 1.68 19.44
N TYR A 59 -8.38 2.09 18.61
CA TYR A 59 -9.15 1.16 17.78
C TYR A 59 -8.22 0.36 16.85
N ARG A 60 -8.37 -0.95 16.88
CA ARG A 60 -7.52 -1.86 16.11
C ARG A 60 -8.18 -2.43 14.86
N GLY A 61 -9.48 -2.50 14.81
CA GLY A 61 -10.24 -3.14 13.74
C GLY A 61 -11.07 -4.33 14.22
N PRO A 62 -11.80 -5.01 13.31
CA PRO A 62 -12.70 -6.12 13.65
C PRO A 62 -11.97 -7.46 13.94
N GLY A 63 -10.66 -7.54 13.71
CA GLY A 63 -9.88 -8.77 13.76
C GLY A 63 -9.94 -9.59 12.47
N LEU A 64 -9.11 -10.66 12.42
CA LEU A 64 -8.86 -11.43 11.20
C LEU A 64 -10.14 -12.01 10.59
N ASP A 65 -10.86 -12.86 11.32
CA ASP A 65 -11.96 -13.65 10.76
C ASP A 65 -13.12 -12.76 10.28
N LYS A 66 -13.51 -11.77 11.11
CA LYS A 66 -14.59 -10.85 10.76
C LYS A 66 -14.16 -9.91 9.63
N GLY A 67 -12.93 -9.40 9.69
CA GLY A 67 -12.38 -8.53 8.67
C GLY A 67 -12.27 -9.20 7.29
N LEU A 68 -11.83 -10.45 7.24
CA LEU A 68 -11.76 -11.20 5.97
C LEU A 68 -13.14 -11.42 5.37
N LYS A 69 -14.18 -11.74 6.17
CA LYS A 69 -15.56 -11.87 5.67
C LYS A 69 -16.07 -10.55 5.09
N MET A 70 -15.78 -9.42 5.75
CA MET A 70 -16.16 -8.10 5.26
C MET A 70 -15.46 -7.76 3.93
N LEU A 71 -14.15 -8.07 3.80
CA LEU A 71 -13.39 -7.88 2.56
C LEU A 71 -13.89 -8.78 1.43
N GLU A 72 -14.26 -10.03 1.74
CA GLU A 72 -14.85 -10.97 0.79
C GLU A 72 -16.19 -10.45 0.26
N SER A 73 -17.02 -9.83 1.13
CA SER A 73 -18.27 -9.17 0.71
C SER A 73 -18.00 -8.05 -0.30
N ILE A 74 -17.01 -7.19 -0.04
CA ILE A 74 -16.61 -6.13 -0.99
C ILE A 74 -16.14 -6.74 -2.32
N LYS A 75 -15.33 -7.79 -2.29
CA LYS A 75 -14.89 -8.50 -3.50
C LYS A 75 -16.07 -9.03 -4.30
N LYS A 76 -17.06 -9.62 -3.63
CA LYS A 76 -18.26 -10.20 -4.26
C LYS A 76 -19.23 -9.14 -4.80
N ASP A 77 -19.50 -8.11 -4.00
CA ASP A 77 -20.53 -7.12 -4.30
C ASP A 77 -20.08 -6.12 -5.39
N PHE A 78 -18.78 -5.77 -5.40
CA PHE A 78 -18.21 -4.77 -6.32
C PHE A 78 -17.27 -5.34 -7.38
N GLY A 79 -16.87 -6.61 -7.28
CA GLY A 79 -15.89 -7.21 -8.19
C GLY A 79 -14.47 -6.69 -8.01
N TYR A 80 -14.16 -6.03 -6.89
CA TYR A 80 -12.85 -5.45 -6.65
C TYR A 80 -11.83 -6.51 -6.24
N LYS A 81 -10.59 -6.35 -6.71
CA LYS A 81 -9.44 -7.04 -6.14
C LYS A 81 -9.15 -6.49 -4.76
N ILE A 82 -8.70 -7.34 -3.85
CA ILE A 82 -8.51 -6.98 -2.43
C ILE A 82 -7.03 -6.91 -2.07
N ILE A 83 -6.67 -5.90 -1.30
CA ILE A 83 -5.39 -5.83 -0.59
C ILE A 83 -5.64 -5.61 0.90
N THR A 84 -4.97 -6.39 1.75
CA THR A 84 -4.90 -6.16 3.20
C THR A 84 -3.50 -6.41 3.73
N ASP A 85 -3.19 -5.88 4.89
CA ASP A 85 -1.91 -6.09 5.57
C ASP A 85 -1.96 -7.31 6.49
N ILE A 86 -0.76 -7.86 6.76
CA ILE A 86 -0.54 -9.03 7.61
C ILE A 86 0.38 -8.68 8.79
N HIS A 87 0.17 -9.30 9.96
CA HIS A 87 0.94 -9.00 11.17
C HIS A 87 1.69 -10.20 11.71
N GLU A 88 1.18 -11.42 11.51
CA GLU A 88 1.75 -12.67 11.99
C GLU A 88 1.75 -13.74 10.90
N SER A 89 2.76 -14.61 10.91
CA SER A 89 2.99 -15.59 9.84
C SER A 89 1.82 -16.56 9.63
N HIS A 90 1.10 -16.95 10.69
CA HIS A 90 -0.04 -17.87 10.62
C HIS A 90 -1.25 -17.28 9.86
N GLN A 91 -1.31 -15.95 9.72
CA GLN A 91 -2.39 -15.25 9.01
C GLN A 91 -2.26 -15.35 7.48
N ALA A 92 -1.08 -15.74 6.95
CA ALA A 92 -0.82 -15.72 5.50
C ALA A 92 -1.81 -16.58 4.70
N LYS A 93 -2.06 -17.81 5.15
CA LYS A 93 -2.97 -18.73 4.45
C LYS A 93 -4.44 -18.25 4.43
N PRO A 94 -5.06 -17.87 5.57
CA PRO A 94 -6.44 -17.38 5.55
C PRO A 94 -6.58 -16.07 4.76
N ILE A 95 -5.61 -15.14 4.85
CA ILE A 95 -5.64 -13.91 4.09
C ILE A 95 -5.59 -14.19 2.58
N ALA A 96 -4.74 -15.12 2.13
CA ALA A 96 -4.58 -15.46 0.71
C ALA A 96 -5.85 -16.04 0.04
N GLN A 97 -6.82 -16.51 0.82
CA GLN A 97 -8.10 -16.97 0.27
C GLN A 97 -8.99 -15.82 -0.20
N VAL A 98 -8.79 -14.62 0.35
CA VAL A 98 -9.60 -13.43 0.05
C VAL A 98 -8.80 -12.38 -0.70
N ALA A 99 -7.58 -12.11 -0.23
CA ALA A 99 -6.77 -11.00 -0.74
C ALA A 99 -5.91 -11.40 -1.95
N ASP A 100 -5.99 -10.57 -2.99
CA ASP A 100 -5.16 -10.69 -4.20
C ASP A 100 -3.74 -10.16 -3.94
N ILE A 101 -3.60 -9.21 -3.00
CA ILE A 101 -2.32 -8.67 -2.51
C ILE A 101 -2.27 -8.81 -0.99
N ILE A 102 -1.16 -9.35 -0.48
CA ILE A 102 -0.84 -9.34 0.95
C ILE A 102 0.28 -8.33 1.18
N GLN A 103 -0.01 -7.30 1.97
CA GLN A 103 0.95 -6.25 2.28
C GLN A 103 1.68 -6.53 3.59
N ILE A 104 3.02 -6.51 3.55
CA ILE A 104 3.87 -6.56 4.74
C ILE A 104 4.09 -5.12 5.23
N PRO A 105 3.68 -4.79 6.47
CA PRO A 105 3.86 -3.47 7.06
C PRO A 105 5.33 -3.04 7.12
N ALA A 106 5.57 -1.74 7.14
CA ALA A 106 6.90 -1.15 7.10
C ALA A 106 7.81 -1.64 8.24
N PHE A 107 7.31 -1.73 9.46
CA PHE A 107 8.09 -2.22 10.60
C PHE A 107 8.51 -3.69 10.47
N LEU A 108 7.74 -4.49 9.74
CA LEU A 108 7.95 -5.93 9.55
C LEU A 108 8.65 -6.27 8.23
N CYS A 109 9.11 -5.29 7.48
CA CYS A 109 9.69 -5.49 6.14
C CYS A 109 10.92 -6.42 6.10
N ARG A 110 11.58 -6.65 7.23
CA ARG A 110 12.74 -7.55 7.38
C ARG A 110 12.42 -8.89 8.02
N GLN A 111 11.20 -9.09 8.57
CA GLN A 111 10.82 -10.33 9.26
C GLN A 111 10.82 -11.52 8.29
N THR A 112 11.83 -12.39 8.43
CA THR A 112 12.08 -13.47 7.47
C THR A 112 10.90 -14.43 7.39
N ASP A 113 10.40 -14.90 8.54
CA ASP A 113 9.32 -15.89 8.58
C ASP A 113 8.02 -15.33 8.00
N LEU A 114 7.72 -14.05 8.26
CA LEU A 114 6.54 -13.39 7.69
C LEU A 114 6.64 -13.27 6.17
N VAL A 115 7.79 -12.81 5.65
CA VAL A 115 8.04 -12.70 4.19
C VAL A 115 7.94 -14.07 3.52
N VAL A 116 8.53 -15.11 4.13
CA VAL A 116 8.51 -16.47 3.62
C VAL A 116 7.09 -17.05 3.61
N GLU A 117 6.33 -16.91 4.70
CA GLU A 117 4.96 -17.45 4.73
C GLU A 117 4.03 -16.76 3.71
N VAL A 118 4.13 -15.44 3.53
CA VAL A 118 3.38 -14.76 2.47
C VAL A 118 3.85 -15.21 1.08
N ALA A 119 5.15 -15.38 0.88
CA ALA A 119 5.69 -15.81 -0.42
C ALA A 119 5.29 -17.25 -0.81
N LYS A 120 4.91 -18.10 0.14
CA LYS A 120 4.34 -19.44 -0.11
C LYS A 120 2.92 -19.41 -0.67
N THR A 121 2.24 -18.28 -0.59
CA THR A 121 0.90 -18.09 -1.15
C THR A 121 0.97 -17.66 -2.62
N ASP A 122 -0.16 -17.74 -3.35
CA ASP A 122 -0.28 -17.29 -4.74
C ASP A 122 -0.56 -15.77 -4.86
N SER A 123 -0.85 -15.11 -3.74
CA SER A 123 -1.12 -13.65 -3.72
C SER A 123 0.12 -12.85 -4.12
N ILE A 124 -0.08 -11.65 -4.64
CA ILE A 124 1.00 -10.68 -4.80
C ILE A 124 1.49 -10.31 -3.40
N ILE A 125 2.80 -10.34 -3.18
CA ILE A 125 3.42 -9.83 -1.97
C ILE A 125 3.84 -8.39 -2.18
N ASN A 126 3.33 -7.47 -1.35
CA ASN A 126 3.72 -6.07 -1.36
C ASN A 126 4.46 -5.74 -0.07
N ILE A 127 5.73 -5.37 -0.14
CA ILE A 127 6.57 -5.10 1.03
C ILE A 127 6.75 -3.59 1.17
N LYS A 128 6.18 -3.00 2.23
CA LYS A 128 6.41 -1.60 2.56
C LYS A 128 7.84 -1.40 3.08
N LYS A 129 8.55 -0.42 2.53
CA LYS A 129 9.88 -0.05 3.03
C LYS A 129 9.78 0.52 4.44
N GLY A 130 10.55 -0.03 5.38
CA GLY A 130 10.69 0.54 6.71
C GLY A 130 11.27 1.95 6.66
N GLN A 131 10.82 2.83 7.57
CA GLN A 131 11.30 4.22 7.66
C GLN A 131 12.82 4.29 7.96
N PHE A 132 13.35 3.24 8.54
CA PHE A 132 14.76 3.07 8.91
C PHE A 132 15.61 2.40 7.82
N MET A 133 15.00 1.97 6.70
CA MET A 133 15.68 1.18 5.67
C MET A 133 16.34 2.05 4.61
N ASN A 134 17.59 1.69 4.27
CA ASN A 134 18.19 2.14 3.02
C ASN A 134 17.42 1.53 1.83
N PRO A 135 17.03 2.32 0.82
CA PRO A 135 16.32 1.82 -0.36
C PRO A 135 17.02 0.63 -1.05
N LYS A 136 18.36 0.66 -1.13
CA LYS A 136 19.16 -0.44 -1.73
C LYS A 136 19.02 -1.75 -0.96
N ASP A 137 18.78 -1.70 0.35
CA ASP A 137 18.71 -2.91 1.18
C ASP A 137 17.35 -3.61 1.09
N MET A 138 16.35 -2.94 0.51
CA MET A 138 15.08 -3.59 0.21
C MET A 138 15.22 -4.79 -0.74
N ARG A 139 16.28 -4.83 -1.56
CA ARG A 139 16.63 -6.00 -2.40
C ARG A 139 16.69 -7.31 -1.61
N TYR A 140 17.12 -7.28 -0.34
CA TYR A 140 17.22 -8.48 0.48
C TYR A 140 15.86 -9.01 0.90
N SER A 141 14.90 -8.14 1.22
CA SER A 141 13.52 -8.54 1.50
C SER A 141 12.85 -9.11 0.25
N VAL A 142 13.07 -8.48 -0.90
CA VAL A 142 12.62 -8.99 -2.21
C VAL A 142 13.23 -10.37 -2.48
N LEU A 143 14.54 -10.54 -2.27
CA LEU A 143 15.24 -11.79 -2.55
C LEU A 143 14.75 -12.94 -1.67
N LYS A 144 14.36 -12.70 -0.41
CA LYS A 144 13.73 -13.70 0.45
C LYS A 144 12.44 -14.25 -0.19
N ALA A 145 11.57 -13.35 -0.65
CA ALA A 145 10.32 -13.73 -1.30
C ALA A 145 10.57 -14.49 -2.62
N LEU A 146 11.48 -13.98 -3.45
CA LEU A 146 11.83 -14.61 -4.72
C LEU A 146 12.39 -16.02 -4.53
N LYS A 147 13.37 -16.21 -3.62
CA LYS A 147 13.96 -17.53 -3.34
C LYS A 147 12.97 -18.52 -2.73
N THR A 148 11.97 -18.04 -2.01
CA THR A 148 10.90 -18.89 -1.51
C THR A 148 10.04 -19.43 -2.66
N ARG A 149 9.77 -18.61 -3.68
CA ARG A 149 8.98 -19.00 -4.86
C ARG A 149 9.77 -19.79 -5.89
N GLU A 150 11.06 -19.44 -6.05
CA GLU A 150 11.94 -20.09 -7.02
C GLU A 150 13.39 -20.10 -6.47
N LYS A 151 13.83 -21.26 -6.00
CA LYS A 151 15.13 -21.44 -5.32
C LYS A 151 16.35 -21.09 -6.17
N SER A 152 16.25 -21.19 -7.49
CA SER A 152 17.33 -20.92 -8.43
C SER A 152 17.67 -19.43 -8.55
N ILE A 153 16.80 -18.53 -8.10
CA ILE A 153 17.01 -17.07 -8.18
C ILE A 153 18.15 -16.66 -7.24
N LYS A 154 19.18 -16.04 -7.79
CA LYS A 154 20.35 -15.56 -7.03
C LYS A 154 20.28 -14.09 -6.66
N GLU A 155 19.61 -13.27 -7.50
CA GLU A 155 19.56 -11.82 -7.36
C GLU A 155 18.13 -11.28 -7.55
N ALA A 156 17.82 -10.21 -6.84
CA ALA A 156 16.58 -9.49 -7.04
C ALA A 156 16.68 -8.60 -8.27
N SER A 157 15.68 -8.67 -9.14
CA SER A 157 15.55 -7.78 -10.29
C SER A 157 14.07 -7.49 -10.58
N PHE A 158 13.81 -6.40 -11.28
CA PHE A 158 12.45 -6.00 -11.68
C PHE A 158 11.72 -7.14 -12.43
N THR A 159 12.39 -7.76 -13.41
CA THR A 159 11.82 -8.84 -14.22
C THR A 159 11.46 -10.06 -13.38
N GLN A 160 12.34 -10.48 -12.47
CA GLN A 160 12.06 -11.60 -11.57
C GLN A 160 10.92 -11.27 -10.61
N SER A 161 10.92 -10.07 -10.05
CA SER A 161 9.88 -9.63 -9.13
C SER A 161 8.52 -9.50 -9.81
N LEU A 162 8.46 -8.99 -11.04
CA LEU A 162 7.24 -8.95 -11.81
C LEU A 162 6.69 -10.36 -12.10
N LYS A 163 7.56 -11.29 -12.56
CA LYS A 163 7.21 -12.68 -12.81
C LYS A 163 6.69 -13.39 -11.57
N HIS A 164 7.34 -13.17 -10.44
CA HIS A 164 7.05 -13.83 -9.17
C HIS A 164 6.18 -13.00 -8.24
N LYS A 165 5.50 -11.96 -8.75
CA LYS A 165 4.49 -11.16 -8.03
C LYS A 165 5.03 -10.58 -6.71
N VAL A 166 6.23 -9.96 -6.73
CA VAL A 166 6.83 -9.28 -5.57
C VAL A 166 6.94 -7.80 -5.86
N TRP A 167 6.29 -6.96 -5.06
CA TRP A 167 6.25 -5.51 -5.22
C TRP A 167 6.77 -4.79 -3.97
N LEU A 168 7.28 -3.59 -4.14
CA LEU A 168 7.74 -2.73 -3.05
C LEU A 168 6.83 -1.51 -2.92
N THR A 169 6.73 -0.97 -1.70
CA THR A 169 6.06 0.31 -1.45
C THR A 169 6.99 1.26 -0.69
N GLU A 170 7.24 2.45 -1.27
CA GLU A 170 7.89 3.58 -0.60
C GLU A 170 6.88 4.34 0.24
N ARG A 171 7.25 4.76 1.48
CA ARG A 171 6.40 5.49 2.40
C ARG A 171 7.12 6.53 3.25
N GLY A 172 8.30 6.94 2.81
CA GLY A 172 9.17 7.86 3.53
C GLY A 172 10.17 7.17 4.46
N ALA A 173 11.14 7.94 4.87
CA ALA A 173 12.18 7.59 5.83
C ALA A 173 12.14 8.56 7.01
N SER A 174 12.53 8.09 8.20
CA SER A 174 12.62 8.93 9.40
C SER A 174 13.64 10.06 9.20
N PHE A 175 13.22 11.26 9.54
CA PHE A 175 14.09 12.45 9.56
C PHE A 175 13.96 13.13 10.94
N GLY A 176 14.93 12.89 11.80
CA GLY A 176 14.80 13.25 13.21
C GLY A 176 13.75 12.41 13.94
N TYR A 177 13.01 13.02 14.85
CA TYR A 177 12.07 12.30 15.73
C TYR A 177 10.59 12.43 15.35
N GLY A 178 10.22 13.32 14.45
CA GLY A 178 8.81 13.63 14.21
C GLY A 178 8.39 13.66 12.75
N ASN A 179 9.32 13.82 11.83
CA ASN A 179 9.03 13.97 10.41
C ASN A 179 9.46 12.77 9.60
N LEU A 180 8.77 12.57 8.47
CA LEU A 180 9.19 11.67 7.42
C LEU A 180 9.59 12.49 6.19
N VAL A 181 10.60 12.00 5.46
CA VAL A 181 11.05 12.58 4.19
C VAL A 181 11.01 11.51 3.12
N VAL A 182 10.48 11.86 1.96
CA VAL A 182 10.55 11.01 0.78
C VAL A 182 11.75 11.43 -0.06
N ASP A 183 12.75 10.57 -0.15
CA ASP A 183 13.80 10.70 -1.16
C ASP A 183 13.28 10.14 -2.48
N MET A 184 12.97 11.01 -3.44
CA MET A 184 12.45 10.59 -4.75
C MET A 184 13.41 9.66 -5.51
N ARG A 185 14.72 9.69 -5.21
CA ARG A 185 15.70 8.75 -5.76
C ARG A 185 15.45 7.32 -5.28
N SER A 186 14.84 7.15 -4.10
CA SER A 186 14.53 5.82 -3.55
C SER A 186 13.57 5.05 -4.45
N LEU A 187 12.67 5.74 -5.14
CA LEU A 187 11.72 5.15 -6.08
C LEU A 187 12.46 4.51 -7.27
N VAL A 188 13.44 5.24 -7.82
CA VAL A 188 14.28 4.75 -8.93
C VAL A 188 15.15 3.56 -8.48
N ILE A 189 15.80 3.70 -7.32
CA ILE A 189 16.68 2.65 -6.77
C ILE A 189 15.92 1.35 -6.52
N MET A 190 14.77 1.43 -5.86
CA MET A 190 13.98 0.22 -5.55
C MET A 190 13.36 -0.41 -6.79
N ARG A 191 13.10 0.39 -7.84
CA ARG A 191 12.56 -0.10 -9.11
C ARG A 191 13.53 -0.98 -9.88
N GLU A 192 14.82 -0.97 -9.57
CA GLU A 192 15.78 -1.95 -10.09
C GLU A 192 15.45 -3.38 -9.62
N PHE A 193 14.85 -3.51 -8.44
CA PHE A 193 14.59 -4.80 -7.79
C PHE A 193 13.17 -5.31 -7.96
N ALA A 194 12.17 -4.41 -8.00
CA ALA A 194 10.76 -4.77 -8.07
C ALA A 194 9.89 -3.62 -8.60
N PRO A 195 8.65 -3.88 -9.05
CA PRO A 195 7.65 -2.84 -9.24
C PRO A 195 7.47 -2.02 -7.95
N VAL A 196 7.43 -0.68 -8.08
CA VAL A 196 7.37 0.25 -6.93
C VAL A 196 6.04 0.99 -6.88
N ILE A 197 5.39 0.87 -5.75
CA ILE A 197 4.21 1.63 -5.36
C ILE A 197 4.64 2.80 -4.48
N PHE A 198 4.07 3.97 -4.69
CA PHE A 198 4.26 5.12 -3.81
C PHE A 198 3.07 5.28 -2.86
N ASP A 199 3.31 5.17 -1.56
CA ASP A 199 2.33 5.44 -0.53
C ASP A 199 2.30 6.94 -0.22
N ALA A 200 1.38 7.65 -0.85
CA ALA A 200 1.27 9.09 -0.73
C ALA A 200 0.71 9.53 0.64
N THR A 201 -0.15 8.71 1.24
CA THR A 201 -0.82 9.04 2.50
C THR A 201 0.06 8.82 3.72
N HIS A 202 0.78 7.70 3.80
CA HIS A 202 1.70 7.48 4.94
C HIS A 202 3.01 8.25 4.83
N SER A 203 3.35 8.79 3.67
CA SER A 203 4.54 9.65 3.49
C SER A 203 4.42 11.00 4.19
N VAL A 204 3.20 11.42 4.53
CA VAL A 204 2.91 12.69 5.23
C VAL A 204 2.59 12.49 6.71
N GLN A 205 2.79 11.28 7.23
CA GLN A 205 2.66 11.00 8.67
C GLN A 205 3.70 11.77 9.48
N MET A 206 3.28 12.18 10.69
CA MET A 206 4.14 12.71 11.74
C MET A 206 4.04 11.77 12.96
N PRO A 207 4.89 10.73 13.04
CA PRO A 207 4.82 9.75 14.12
C PRO A 207 4.95 10.43 15.48
N GLY A 208 4.00 10.14 16.41
CA GLY A 208 4.04 10.66 17.77
C GLY A 208 3.62 12.14 17.95
N ALA A 209 3.30 12.89 16.89
CA ALA A 209 3.04 14.32 16.97
C ALA A 209 1.72 14.70 17.66
N ALA A 210 0.80 13.75 17.88
CA ALA A 210 -0.56 13.98 18.41
C ALA A 210 -0.80 13.30 19.77
N GLY A 211 0.17 13.38 20.70
CA GLY A 211 -0.04 12.92 22.09
C GLY A 211 -0.48 11.44 22.19
N GLY A 212 0.30 10.51 21.63
CA GLY A 212 -0.03 9.08 21.62
C GLY A 212 -0.82 8.60 20.39
N LYS A 213 -1.06 9.49 19.43
CA LYS A 213 -1.60 9.16 18.10
C LYS A 213 -0.64 9.63 17.02
N SER A 214 -0.66 8.98 15.86
CA SER A 214 0.03 9.48 14.68
C SER A 214 -0.66 10.77 14.20
N GLY A 215 0.11 11.85 14.08
CA GLY A 215 -0.30 13.05 13.37
C GLY A 215 0.04 12.95 11.89
N GLY A 216 -0.20 14.01 11.16
CA GLY A 216 0.14 14.15 9.75
C GLY A 216 -0.50 15.37 9.12
N ASP A 217 -0.16 15.61 7.86
CA ASP A 217 -0.74 16.71 7.09
C ASP A 217 -1.05 16.25 5.66
N SER A 218 -2.32 15.88 5.45
CA SER A 218 -2.81 15.42 4.14
C SER A 218 -2.73 16.49 3.04
N SER A 219 -2.53 17.77 3.38
CA SER A 219 -2.36 18.85 2.39
C SER A 219 -1.13 18.63 1.50
N PHE A 220 -0.12 17.92 1.97
CA PHE A 220 1.08 17.59 1.19
C PHE A 220 0.92 16.36 0.28
N VAL A 221 -0.14 15.56 0.44
CA VAL A 221 -0.35 14.35 -0.37
C VAL A 221 -0.35 14.64 -1.87
N PRO A 222 -1.08 15.66 -2.39
CA PRO A 222 -1.08 15.95 -3.83
C PRO A 222 0.31 16.33 -4.38
N TYR A 223 1.10 17.05 -3.61
CA TYR A 223 2.45 17.47 -4.03
C TYR A 223 3.38 16.27 -4.18
N LEU A 224 3.41 15.38 -3.16
CA LEU A 224 4.25 14.19 -3.20
C LEU A 224 3.77 13.18 -4.25
N ALA A 225 2.45 13.05 -4.43
CA ALA A 225 1.89 12.17 -5.45
C ALA A 225 2.28 12.62 -6.87
N ARG A 226 2.18 13.91 -7.18
CA ARG A 226 2.60 14.47 -8.47
C ARG A 226 4.11 14.26 -8.70
N ALA A 227 4.94 14.50 -7.68
CA ALA A 227 6.38 14.28 -7.78
C ALA A 227 6.70 12.80 -8.05
N ALA A 228 6.06 11.86 -7.35
CA ALA A 228 6.23 10.43 -7.59
C ALA A 228 5.70 10.00 -8.98
N ALA A 229 4.61 10.58 -9.46
CA ALA A 229 4.10 10.36 -10.81
C ALA A 229 5.13 10.79 -11.86
N ALA A 230 5.77 11.95 -11.66
CA ALA A 230 6.82 12.47 -12.54
C ALA A 230 8.10 11.60 -12.52
N VAL A 231 8.44 11.00 -11.39
CA VAL A 231 9.55 10.01 -11.31
C VAL A 231 9.22 8.74 -12.10
N GLY A 232 7.95 8.34 -12.20
CA GLY A 232 7.52 7.19 -12.99
C GLY A 232 7.37 5.91 -12.19
N VAL A 233 6.67 5.95 -11.06
CA VAL A 233 6.31 4.75 -10.26
C VAL A 233 5.29 3.86 -10.98
N ASP A 234 5.23 2.58 -10.58
CA ASP A 234 4.30 1.60 -11.17
C ASP A 234 2.88 1.78 -10.63
N GLY A 235 2.72 2.37 -9.44
CA GLY A 235 1.40 2.59 -8.85
C GLY A 235 1.43 3.46 -7.60
N PHE A 236 0.23 3.66 -7.04
CA PHE A 236 0.02 4.44 -5.83
C PHE A 236 -0.77 3.65 -4.78
N PHE A 237 -0.44 3.93 -3.54
CA PHE A 237 -1.22 3.56 -2.37
C PHE A 237 -1.76 4.86 -1.74
N MET A 238 -3.09 4.95 -1.60
CA MET A 238 -3.77 6.15 -1.12
C MET A 238 -4.94 5.76 -0.23
N GLU A 239 -4.83 6.00 1.06
CA GLU A 239 -5.96 5.82 1.97
C GLU A 239 -6.95 6.97 1.83
N THR A 240 -8.24 6.65 1.84
CA THR A 240 -9.33 7.61 1.69
C THR A 240 -10.48 7.31 2.64
N HIS A 241 -11.20 8.35 3.02
CA HIS A 241 -12.37 8.26 3.86
C HIS A 241 -13.39 9.35 3.47
N TYR A 242 -14.69 9.09 3.62
CA TYR A 242 -15.73 10.09 3.34
C TYR A 242 -15.76 11.20 4.40
N ASP A 243 -15.24 10.92 5.60
CA ASP A 243 -15.10 11.86 6.72
C ASP A 243 -13.77 11.61 7.46
N PRO A 244 -12.62 12.06 6.91
CA PRO A 244 -11.31 11.81 7.51
C PRO A 244 -11.15 12.33 8.94
N ALA A 245 -11.86 13.41 9.29
CA ALA A 245 -11.76 14.02 10.62
C ALA A 245 -12.29 13.11 11.73
N ASN A 246 -13.28 12.27 11.43
CA ASN A 246 -13.90 11.33 12.37
C ASN A 246 -13.42 9.87 12.17
N ALA A 247 -12.47 9.61 11.28
CA ALA A 247 -11.93 8.28 11.06
C ALA A 247 -11.21 7.75 12.31
N LEU A 248 -11.39 6.46 12.60
CA LEU A 248 -10.81 5.80 13.79
C LEU A 248 -9.29 5.54 13.68
N SER A 249 -8.73 5.73 12.48
CA SER A 249 -7.29 5.57 12.21
C SER A 249 -6.81 6.55 11.16
N ASP A 250 -5.65 7.16 11.37
CA ASP A 250 -4.85 7.94 10.40
C ASP A 250 -5.60 9.04 9.62
N GLY A 251 -6.70 9.57 10.18
CA GLY A 251 -7.53 10.58 9.53
C GLY A 251 -6.78 11.82 9.05
N ALA A 252 -5.75 12.25 9.79
CA ALA A 252 -4.91 13.40 9.42
C ALA A 252 -4.12 13.21 8.11
N ASN A 253 -3.94 11.95 7.68
CA ASN A 253 -3.16 11.63 6.48
C ASN A 253 -4.03 11.25 5.29
N MET A 254 -5.29 10.86 5.53
CA MET A 254 -6.17 10.35 4.48
C MET A 254 -6.66 11.45 3.54
N ILE A 255 -6.88 11.07 2.31
CA ILE A 255 -7.52 11.92 1.30
C ILE A 255 -9.04 11.86 1.51
N ALA A 256 -9.70 13.00 1.50
CA ALA A 256 -11.16 13.02 1.47
C ALA A 256 -11.65 12.35 0.17
N LEU A 257 -12.63 11.44 0.29
CA LEU A 257 -13.10 10.59 -0.81
C LEU A 257 -13.50 11.40 -2.06
N ASN A 258 -14.14 12.55 -1.85
CA ASN A 258 -14.55 13.46 -2.92
C ASN A 258 -13.38 14.19 -3.64
N LYS A 259 -12.15 14.10 -3.12
CA LYS A 259 -10.95 14.69 -3.73
C LYS A 259 -10.08 13.65 -4.44
N LEU A 260 -10.33 12.37 -4.22
CA LEU A 260 -9.47 11.30 -4.72
C LEU A 260 -9.48 11.25 -6.26
N GLU A 261 -10.65 11.32 -6.89
CA GLU A 261 -10.80 11.21 -8.35
C GLU A 261 -9.98 12.27 -9.09
N GLY A 262 -10.12 13.55 -8.69
CA GLY A 262 -9.37 14.64 -9.31
C GLY A 262 -7.85 14.48 -9.18
N LEU A 263 -7.36 13.99 -8.01
CA LEU A 263 -5.92 13.72 -7.85
C LEU A 263 -5.46 12.56 -8.76
N ILE A 264 -6.26 11.53 -8.95
CA ILE A 264 -5.94 10.42 -9.85
C ILE A 264 -5.89 10.89 -11.31
N GLU A 265 -6.80 11.77 -11.73
CA GLU A 265 -6.78 12.37 -13.07
C GLU A 265 -5.48 13.17 -13.32
N GLU A 266 -5.06 13.99 -12.36
CA GLU A 266 -3.78 14.72 -12.45
C GLU A 266 -2.58 13.75 -12.58
N ILE A 267 -2.55 12.68 -11.79
CA ILE A 267 -1.50 11.65 -11.86
C ILE A 267 -1.48 10.98 -13.24
N LEU A 268 -2.63 10.62 -13.79
CA LEU A 268 -2.74 10.02 -15.11
C LEU A 268 -2.25 10.97 -16.21
N ALA A 269 -2.58 12.26 -16.12
CA ALA A 269 -2.11 13.28 -17.06
C ALA A 269 -0.57 13.45 -17.02
N ILE A 270 0.03 13.50 -15.82
CA ILE A 270 1.49 13.55 -15.65
C ILE A 270 2.14 12.30 -16.27
N ARG A 271 1.60 11.11 -16.00
CA ARG A 271 2.13 9.86 -16.56
C ARG A 271 2.04 9.81 -18.09
N GLU A 272 1.02 10.40 -18.68
CA GLU A 272 0.88 10.47 -20.12
C GLU A 272 1.91 11.41 -20.75
N SER A 273 2.18 12.56 -20.14
CA SER A 273 3.20 13.51 -20.61
C SER A 273 4.62 12.95 -20.64
N LEU A 274 4.90 11.90 -19.82
CA LEU A 274 6.21 11.25 -19.80
C LEU A 274 6.41 10.17 -20.88
N LYS A 275 5.37 9.85 -21.63
CA LYS A 275 5.42 8.85 -22.73
C LYS A 275 5.78 9.47 -24.08
N SER A 276 5.69 10.78 -24.15
CA SER A 276 6.11 11.59 -25.31
C SER A 276 7.63 11.89 -25.20
#